data_55d006cf9202c288cfaa29b8f653207b
#
_entry.id   55d006cf9202c288cfaa29b8f653207b
#
_cell.length_a   1.000
_cell.length_b   1.000
_cell.length_c   1.000
_cell.angle_alpha   90.00
_cell.angle_beta   90.00
_cell.angle_gamma   90.00
#
_symmetry.space_group_name_H-M   'P 1'
#
loop_
_entity.id
_entity.type
_entity.pdbx_description
1 polymer ?
#
loop_
_entity_poly.entity_id
_entity_poly.type
_entity_poly.pdbx_seq_one_letter_code
_entity_poly.pdbx_strand_id
1 'polypeptide(L)'
;MARWSDGLRMTTLERLDEWKTAGTITGAQHAGLSAIVCRDRFSLFVELNGILYIGVVTLVAGLGWTFRDYVTSLGDVAILSMLVLLMTVSFGYCFAKAPAYSNVETDSPSFAFDYVLYFGCLVLSATLTFVETRFAIFGGWDTHLFLAAVVFGVLAYRFDNRFVLSLALSTLAAFLGLRLSGFDTIDTDRLRIAAVVYGALLLGAGASLKQLAIKPHFLDVYLQLGANAMLIAMASGVVDRNAGWLYLLALLMLSAASIYLGIRFTRFAFVAYGTVFGYLGLSTWLLDAMAGITSILAYFVITGTIVVAALVLIARRFGRDE
;
A
#
# COMPACT_ATOMS: atom_id res chain seq x y z
N MET A 1 24.88 24.11 19.64
CA MET A 1 23.72 23.20 19.64
C MET A 1 23.80 22.28 18.42
N ALA A 2 24.74 21.36 18.41
CA ALA A 2 24.91 20.37 17.34
C ALA A 2 25.69 19.20 17.94
N ARG A 3 25.01 18.30 18.64
CA ARG A 3 25.66 17.10 19.21
C ARG A 3 24.65 16.07 19.74
N TRP A 4 23.49 15.90 19.10
CA TRP A 4 22.48 14.91 19.51
C TRP A 4 21.97 14.02 18.37
N SER A 5 22.65 13.98 17.20
CA SER A 5 22.22 13.18 16.05
C SER A 5 23.14 12.01 15.67
N ASP A 6 24.29 11.85 16.30
CA ASP A 6 25.28 10.83 15.88
C ASP A 6 25.28 9.54 16.73
N GLY A 7 24.35 9.39 17.65
CA GLY A 7 24.37 8.28 18.62
C GLY A 7 23.43 7.10 18.36
N LEU A 8 22.63 7.06 17.29
CA LEU A 8 21.53 6.09 17.20
C LEU A 8 21.27 5.51 15.80
N ARG A 9 22.26 5.38 14.95
CA ARG A 9 22.17 4.51 13.78
C ARG A 9 23.43 3.70 13.62
N MET A 10 23.61 2.75 14.51
CA MET A 10 24.43 1.59 14.16
C MET A 10 23.77 0.93 12.96
N THR A 11 24.50 0.79 11.88
CA THR A 11 24.03 0.05 10.71
C THR A 11 23.77 -1.39 11.12
N THR A 12 22.86 -2.08 10.45
CA THR A 12 22.56 -3.49 10.75
C THR A 12 23.82 -4.35 10.68
N LEU A 13 24.78 -3.98 9.83
CA LEU A 13 26.08 -4.64 9.72
C LEU A 13 26.94 -4.42 10.99
N GLU A 14 26.98 -3.21 11.53
CA GLU A 14 27.72 -2.92 12.77
C GLU A 14 27.15 -3.72 13.96
N ARG A 15 25.82 -3.89 14.03
CA ARG A 15 25.18 -4.76 15.05
C ARG A 15 25.55 -6.23 14.86
N LEU A 16 25.63 -6.70 13.61
CA LEU A 16 26.08 -8.07 13.32
C LEU A 16 27.55 -8.27 13.73
N ASP A 17 28.40 -7.27 13.52
CA ASP A 17 29.80 -7.31 13.95
C ASP A 17 29.94 -7.32 15.48
N GLU A 18 29.11 -6.53 16.19
CA GLU A 18 29.05 -6.58 17.66
C GLU A 18 28.59 -7.94 18.16
N TRP A 19 27.55 -8.53 17.58
CA TRP A 19 27.09 -9.87 17.99
C TRP A 19 28.12 -10.95 17.72
N LYS A 20 28.92 -10.82 16.67
CA LYS A 20 30.05 -11.72 16.41
C LYS A 20 31.16 -11.54 17.43
N THR A 21 31.53 -10.28 17.75
CA THR A 21 32.55 -9.98 18.75
C THR A 21 32.13 -10.37 20.17
N ALA A 22 30.84 -10.23 20.48
CA ALA A 22 30.24 -10.69 21.74
C ALA A 22 30.07 -12.23 21.81
N GLY A 23 30.38 -12.96 20.74
CA GLY A 23 30.23 -14.42 20.70
C GLY A 23 28.77 -14.91 20.62
N THR A 24 27.82 -14.02 20.41
CA THR A 24 26.37 -14.33 20.33
C THR A 24 26.03 -15.07 19.03
N ILE A 25 26.77 -14.79 17.95
CA ILE A 25 26.65 -15.47 16.66
C ILE A 25 28.02 -16.02 16.22
N THR A 26 27.99 -17.16 15.53
CA THR A 26 29.18 -17.75 14.94
C THR A 26 29.64 -17.01 13.70
N GLY A 27 30.93 -17.15 13.32
CA GLY A 27 31.44 -16.55 12.08
C GLY A 27 30.68 -16.99 10.82
N ALA A 28 30.18 -18.24 10.78
CA ALA A 28 29.35 -18.74 9.66
C ALA A 28 27.95 -18.10 9.64
N GLN A 29 27.34 -17.89 10.80
CA GLN A 29 26.08 -17.18 10.94
C GLN A 29 26.23 -15.71 10.57
N HIS A 30 27.30 -15.06 11.02
CA HIS A 30 27.61 -13.67 10.64
C HIS A 30 27.76 -13.54 9.13
N ALA A 31 28.55 -14.41 8.46
CA ALA A 31 28.71 -14.39 7.01
C ALA A 31 27.37 -14.61 6.26
N GLY A 32 26.51 -15.52 6.77
CA GLY A 32 25.20 -15.75 6.22
C GLY A 32 24.25 -14.55 6.37
N LEU A 33 24.23 -13.92 7.54
CA LEU A 33 23.40 -12.75 7.85
C LEU A 33 23.91 -11.50 7.11
N SER A 34 25.22 -11.28 7.04
CA SER A 34 25.82 -10.16 6.27
C SER A 34 25.48 -10.28 4.79
N ALA A 35 25.55 -11.50 4.21
CA ALA A 35 25.18 -11.72 2.82
C ALA A 35 23.69 -11.44 2.54
N ILE A 36 22.80 -11.62 3.53
CA ILE A 36 21.38 -11.25 3.43
C ILE A 36 21.21 -9.72 3.50
N VAL A 37 21.89 -9.08 4.46
CA VAL A 37 21.85 -7.62 4.65
C VAL A 37 22.42 -6.90 3.42
N CYS A 38 23.53 -7.40 2.86
CA CYS A 38 24.13 -6.87 1.62
C CYS A 38 23.36 -7.26 0.35
N ARG A 39 22.23 -8.00 0.49
CA ARG A 39 21.44 -8.51 -0.65
C ARG A 39 22.23 -9.38 -1.64
N ASP A 40 23.33 -9.96 -1.22
CA ASP A 40 24.08 -10.94 -2.01
C ASP A 40 23.37 -12.30 -2.07
N ARG A 41 22.36 -12.50 -1.22
CA ARG A 41 21.44 -13.63 -1.24
C ARG A 41 20.00 -13.14 -1.31
N PHE A 42 19.19 -13.79 -2.13
CA PHE A 42 17.76 -13.56 -2.19
C PHE A 42 17.13 -13.89 -0.83
N SER A 43 16.50 -12.90 -0.22
CA SER A 43 15.60 -13.14 0.90
C SER A 43 14.20 -13.40 0.35
N LEU A 44 13.78 -14.65 0.35
CA LEU A 44 12.43 -15.05 -0.07
C LEU A 44 11.33 -14.55 0.89
N PHE A 45 11.71 -13.85 1.95
CA PHE A 45 10.78 -13.46 3.01
C PHE A 45 9.75 -12.42 2.55
N VAL A 46 10.18 -11.42 1.78
CA VAL A 46 9.29 -10.35 1.29
C VAL A 46 8.34 -10.89 0.23
N GLU A 47 8.86 -11.71 -0.69
CA GLU A 47 8.08 -12.35 -1.75
C GLU A 47 7.07 -13.35 -1.17
N LEU A 48 7.49 -14.13 -0.18
CA LEU A 48 6.62 -15.10 0.49
C LEU A 48 5.49 -14.39 1.26
N ASN A 49 5.79 -13.30 1.95
CA ASN A 49 4.79 -12.47 2.60
C ASN A 49 3.79 -11.89 1.59
N GLY A 50 4.27 -11.37 0.47
CA GLY A 50 3.40 -10.88 -0.61
C GLY A 50 2.45 -11.97 -1.13
N ILE A 51 2.98 -13.18 -1.38
CA ILE A 51 2.19 -14.34 -1.81
C ILE A 51 1.16 -14.75 -0.75
N LEU A 52 1.51 -14.71 0.53
CA LEU A 52 0.60 -15.03 1.62
C LEU A 52 -0.56 -14.02 1.71
N TYR A 53 -0.29 -12.71 1.58
CA TYR A 53 -1.36 -11.70 1.52
C TYR A 53 -2.28 -11.90 0.31
N ILE A 54 -1.72 -12.18 -0.87
CA ILE A 54 -2.51 -12.56 -2.05
C ILE A 54 -3.30 -13.82 -1.78
N GLY A 55 -2.71 -14.81 -1.11
CA GLY A 55 -3.37 -16.05 -0.70
C GLY A 55 -4.59 -15.80 0.19
N VAL A 56 -4.48 -14.90 1.17
CA VAL A 56 -5.61 -14.52 2.05
C VAL A 56 -6.73 -13.85 1.24
N VAL A 57 -6.39 -12.93 0.33
CA VAL A 57 -7.38 -12.29 -0.56
C VAL A 57 -8.07 -13.33 -1.45
N THR A 58 -7.28 -14.22 -2.07
CA THR A 58 -7.79 -15.29 -2.94
C THR A 58 -8.68 -16.27 -2.18
N LEU A 59 -8.31 -16.61 -0.94
CA LEU A 59 -9.11 -17.46 -0.06
C LEU A 59 -10.48 -16.83 0.21
N VAL A 60 -10.51 -15.55 0.62
CA VAL A 60 -11.76 -14.84 0.91
C VAL A 60 -12.62 -14.70 -0.35
N ALA A 61 -12.02 -14.34 -1.49
CA ALA A 61 -12.72 -14.24 -2.76
C ALA A 61 -13.23 -15.60 -3.24
N GLY A 62 -12.41 -16.66 -3.14
CA GLY A 62 -12.77 -18.03 -3.51
C GLY A 62 -13.88 -18.60 -2.64
N LEU A 63 -13.83 -18.36 -1.33
CA LEU A 63 -14.93 -18.72 -0.43
C LEU A 63 -16.21 -18.00 -0.84
N GLY A 64 -16.15 -16.68 -1.08
CA GLY A 64 -17.30 -15.90 -1.53
C GLY A 64 -17.90 -16.43 -2.83
N TRP A 65 -17.05 -16.82 -3.81
CA TRP A 65 -17.50 -17.41 -5.07
C TRP A 65 -18.12 -18.79 -4.89
N THR A 66 -17.47 -19.68 -4.14
CA THR A 66 -17.92 -21.05 -3.91
C THR A 66 -19.24 -21.09 -3.13
N PHE A 67 -19.38 -20.23 -2.14
CA PHE A 67 -20.60 -20.15 -1.33
C PHE A 67 -21.76 -19.45 -2.02
N ARG A 68 -21.52 -18.73 -3.14
CA ARG A 68 -22.56 -18.01 -3.87
C ARG A 68 -23.78 -18.88 -4.21
N ASP A 69 -23.54 -20.09 -4.66
CA ASP A 69 -24.61 -21.01 -5.08
C ASP A 69 -25.28 -21.69 -3.89
N TYR A 70 -24.57 -21.87 -2.77
CA TYR A 70 -25.10 -22.43 -1.53
C TYR A 70 -25.82 -21.39 -0.64
N VAL A 71 -25.52 -20.08 -0.86
CA VAL A 71 -26.13 -18.96 -0.13
C VAL A 71 -27.66 -18.99 -0.19
N THR A 72 -28.22 -19.41 -1.34
CA THR A 72 -29.68 -19.53 -1.53
C THR A 72 -30.31 -20.63 -0.68
N SER A 73 -29.53 -21.66 -0.30
CA SER A 73 -30.02 -22.79 0.48
C SER A 73 -29.79 -22.67 1.99
N LEU A 74 -28.76 -21.92 2.43
CA LEU A 74 -28.41 -21.78 3.84
C LEU A 74 -29.18 -20.66 4.58
N GLY A 75 -29.79 -19.74 3.85
CA GLY A 75 -30.47 -18.58 4.44
C GLY A 75 -29.52 -17.48 4.91
N ASP A 76 -29.98 -16.23 4.77
CA ASP A 76 -29.17 -15.03 5.03
C ASP A 76 -28.65 -14.95 6.48
N VAL A 77 -29.44 -15.42 7.45
CA VAL A 77 -29.08 -15.41 8.88
C VAL A 77 -27.91 -16.36 9.18
N ALA A 78 -27.90 -17.55 8.55
CA ALA A 78 -26.80 -18.51 8.75
C ALA A 78 -25.47 -17.98 8.21
N ILE A 79 -25.50 -17.34 7.04
CA ILE A 79 -24.32 -16.74 6.42
C ILE A 79 -23.81 -15.58 7.27
N LEU A 80 -24.69 -14.68 7.67
CA LEU A 80 -24.33 -13.56 8.53
C LEU A 80 -23.73 -14.06 9.85
N SER A 81 -24.34 -15.08 10.47
CA SER A 81 -23.83 -15.67 11.71
C SER A 81 -22.42 -16.25 11.53
N MET A 82 -22.14 -16.92 10.41
CA MET A 82 -20.83 -17.47 10.09
C MET A 82 -19.79 -16.35 9.89
N LEU A 83 -20.13 -15.31 9.14
CA LEU A 83 -19.24 -14.16 8.93
C LEU A 83 -18.93 -13.44 10.25
N VAL A 84 -19.94 -13.19 11.07
CA VAL A 84 -19.78 -12.58 12.40
C VAL A 84 -18.91 -13.45 13.31
N LEU A 85 -19.12 -14.79 13.29
CA LEU A 85 -18.30 -15.72 14.06
C LEU A 85 -16.83 -15.67 13.63
N LEU A 86 -16.55 -15.75 12.33
CA LEU A 86 -15.18 -15.68 11.80
C LEU A 86 -14.51 -14.35 12.15
N MET A 87 -15.23 -13.24 12.01
CA MET A 87 -14.76 -11.91 12.39
C MET A 87 -14.45 -11.84 13.89
N THR A 88 -15.38 -12.32 14.74
CA THR A 88 -15.22 -12.28 16.21
C THR A 88 -14.05 -13.14 16.66
N VAL A 89 -13.89 -14.34 16.11
CA VAL A 89 -12.74 -15.21 16.42
C VAL A 89 -11.42 -14.57 15.99
N SER A 90 -11.36 -13.99 14.77
CA SER A 90 -10.15 -13.35 14.26
C SER A 90 -9.75 -12.16 15.12
N PHE A 91 -10.67 -11.24 15.39
CA PHE A 91 -10.36 -10.08 16.23
C PHE A 91 -10.17 -10.46 17.70
N GLY A 92 -10.92 -11.44 18.23
CA GLY A 92 -10.72 -11.97 19.56
C GLY A 92 -9.31 -12.52 19.76
N TYR A 93 -8.78 -13.28 18.79
CA TYR A 93 -7.39 -13.72 18.79
C TYR A 93 -6.43 -12.54 18.79
N CYS A 94 -6.66 -11.53 17.94
CA CYS A 94 -5.80 -10.37 17.86
C CYS A 94 -5.79 -9.57 19.17
N PHE A 95 -6.96 -9.31 19.77
CA PHE A 95 -7.03 -8.60 21.05
C PHE A 95 -6.40 -9.38 22.21
N ALA A 96 -6.50 -10.71 22.22
CA ALA A 96 -5.91 -11.57 23.25
C ALA A 96 -4.37 -11.63 23.17
N LYS A 97 -3.80 -11.49 21.96
CA LYS A 97 -2.35 -11.59 21.72
C LYS A 97 -1.65 -10.25 21.53
N ALA A 98 -2.42 -9.17 21.37
CA ALA A 98 -1.85 -7.85 21.12
C ALA A 98 -1.02 -7.32 22.31
N PRO A 99 0.14 -6.72 22.05
CA PRO A 99 0.89 -6.00 23.05
C PRO A 99 0.13 -4.75 23.53
N ALA A 100 0.60 -4.12 24.60
CA ALA A 100 0.09 -2.84 25.05
C ALA A 100 0.27 -1.78 23.96
N TYR A 101 -0.66 -0.80 23.90
CA TYR A 101 -0.55 0.30 22.93
C TYR A 101 0.73 1.10 23.14
N SER A 102 1.47 1.35 22.07
CA SER A 102 2.69 2.16 22.08
C SER A 102 2.69 3.12 20.90
N ASN A 103 3.29 4.31 21.07
CA ASN A 103 3.55 5.25 19.96
C ASN A 103 4.84 4.92 19.19
N VAL A 104 5.67 4.04 19.75
CA VAL A 104 6.87 3.52 19.08
C VAL A 104 6.51 2.27 18.31
N GLU A 105 7.21 2.02 17.22
CA GLU A 105 7.02 0.80 16.42
C GLU A 105 7.16 -0.45 17.29
N THR A 106 6.17 -1.32 17.18
CA THR A 106 6.09 -2.55 17.99
C THR A 106 6.08 -3.73 17.04
N ASP A 107 6.98 -4.68 17.25
CA ASP A 107 7.02 -5.91 16.47
C ASP A 107 5.74 -6.73 16.66
N SER A 108 5.28 -7.35 15.59
CA SER A 108 4.13 -8.26 15.64
C SER A 108 4.43 -9.46 16.54
N PRO A 109 3.50 -9.88 17.41
CA PRO A 109 3.70 -11.00 18.33
C PRO A 109 4.06 -12.32 17.65
N SER A 110 3.56 -12.52 16.42
CA SER A 110 3.87 -13.68 15.58
C SER A 110 3.50 -13.38 14.11
N PHE A 111 4.09 -14.13 13.18
CA PHE A 111 3.71 -14.04 11.76
C PHE A 111 2.21 -14.29 11.52
N ALA A 112 1.62 -15.25 12.24
CA ALA A 112 0.21 -15.56 12.11
C ALA A 112 -0.70 -14.39 12.53
N PHE A 113 -0.23 -13.53 13.44
CA PHE A 113 -0.99 -12.39 13.96
C PHE A 113 -1.42 -11.42 12.84
N ASP A 114 -0.48 -11.01 12.00
CA ASP A 114 -0.74 -10.05 10.93
C ASP A 114 -1.71 -10.61 9.88
N TYR A 115 -1.58 -11.91 9.54
CA TYR A 115 -2.49 -12.55 8.60
C TYR A 115 -3.90 -12.74 9.16
N VAL A 116 -4.01 -13.11 10.44
CA VAL A 116 -5.31 -13.22 11.11
C VAL A 116 -5.99 -11.86 11.23
N LEU A 117 -5.23 -10.81 11.55
CA LEU A 117 -5.73 -9.44 11.59
C LEU A 117 -6.25 -9.00 10.21
N TYR A 118 -5.44 -9.23 9.16
CA TYR A 118 -5.82 -8.89 7.80
C TYR A 118 -7.02 -9.69 7.32
N PHE A 119 -7.07 -10.99 7.59
CA PHE A 119 -8.23 -11.84 7.33
C PHE A 119 -9.48 -11.31 8.03
N GLY A 120 -9.38 -10.94 9.31
CA GLY A 120 -10.48 -10.33 10.07
C GLY A 120 -11.00 -9.04 9.42
N CYS A 121 -10.12 -8.18 8.90
CA CYS A 121 -10.49 -6.98 8.17
C CYS A 121 -11.22 -7.30 6.85
N LEU A 122 -10.77 -8.31 6.10
CA LEU A 122 -11.44 -8.74 4.87
C LEU A 122 -12.82 -9.35 5.15
N VAL A 123 -12.93 -10.18 6.21
CA VAL A 123 -14.21 -10.72 6.65
C VAL A 123 -15.15 -9.63 7.12
N LEU A 124 -14.65 -8.58 7.82
CA LEU A 124 -15.48 -7.41 8.17
C LEU A 124 -16.00 -6.70 6.91
N SER A 125 -15.14 -6.47 5.90
CA SER A 125 -15.61 -5.91 4.63
C SER A 125 -16.68 -6.77 3.98
N ALA A 126 -16.47 -8.09 3.93
CA ALA A 126 -17.46 -9.02 3.40
C ALA A 126 -18.77 -9.00 4.19
N THR A 127 -18.68 -8.90 5.52
CA THR A 127 -19.88 -8.79 6.40
C THR A 127 -20.66 -7.53 6.13
N LEU A 128 -19.98 -6.36 6.07
CA LEU A 128 -20.64 -5.08 5.80
C LEU A 128 -21.26 -5.06 4.40
N THR A 129 -20.56 -5.60 3.39
CA THR A 129 -21.07 -5.73 2.03
C THR A 129 -22.30 -6.65 1.98
N PHE A 130 -22.26 -7.79 2.69
CA PHE A 130 -23.39 -8.72 2.76
C PHE A 130 -24.61 -8.07 3.42
N VAL A 131 -24.40 -7.36 4.54
CA VAL A 131 -25.47 -6.65 5.25
C VAL A 131 -26.10 -5.59 4.35
N GLU A 132 -25.30 -4.81 3.63
CA GLU A 132 -25.83 -3.78 2.72
C GLU A 132 -26.60 -4.39 1.56
N THR A 133 -26.05 -5.45 0.93
CA THR A 133 -26.70 -6.09 -0.24
C THR A 133 -28.00 -6.81 0.08
N ARG A 134 -28.12 -7.38 1.30
CA ARG A 134 -29.29 -8.17 1.69
C ARG A 134 -30.33 -7.38 2.49
N PHE A 135 -29.89 -6.45 3.32
CA PHE A 135 -30.75 -5.75 4.26
C PHE A 135 -30.85 -4.25 4.02
N ALA A 136 -29.97 -3.67 3.17
CA ALA A 136 -29.92 -2.23 2.82
C ALA A 136 -29.93 -1.31 4.07
N ILE A 137 -29.23 -1.71 5.13
CA ILE A 137 -29.26 -1.02 6.44
C ILE A 137 -28.57 0.33 6.38
N PHE A 138 -27.50 0.45 5.60
CA PHE A 138 -26.66 1.65 5.57
C PHE A 138 -27.14 2.71 4.59
N GLY A 139 -28.13 2.39 3.73
CA GLY A 139 -28.71 3.31 2.76
C GLY A 139 -27.83 3.65 1.58
N GLY A 140 -26.72 2.94 1.36
CA GLY A 140 -25.86 3.10 0.20
C GLY A 140 -24.46 2.50 0.38
N TRP A 141 -23.85 2.20 -0.77
CA TRP A 141 -22.51 1.59 -0.84
C TRP A 141 -21.38 2.48 -0.30
N ASP A 142 -21.59 3.77 -0.22
CA ASP A 142 -20.64 4.72 0.32
C ASP A 142 -20.55 4.63 1.85
N THR A 143 -21.68 4.49 2.55
CA THR A 143 -21.70 4.50 4.02
C THR A 143 -20.96 3.32 4.62
N HIS A 144 -21.11 2.11 4.08
CA HIS A 144 -20.40 0.95 4.62
C HIS A 144 -18.90 1.00 4.34
N LEU A 145 -18.46 1.60 3.21
CA LEU A 145 -17.05 1.84 2.94
C LEU A 145 -16.44 2.82 3.94
N PHE A 146 -17.17 3.88 4.28
CA PHE A 146 -16.72 4.81 5.31
C PHE A 146 -16.57 4.13 6.68
N LEU A 147 -17.57 3.33 7.07
CA LEU A 147 -17.52 2.58 8.32
C LEU A 147 -16.32 1.60 8.34
N ALA A 148 -16.11 0.86 7.27
CA ALA A 148 -14.97 -0.04 7.14
C ALA A 148 -13.63 0.72 7.25
N ALA A 149 -13.49 1.86 6.56
CA ALA A 149 -12.29 2.68 6.61
C ALA A 149 -11.97 3.17 8.03
N VAL A 150 -12.99 3.63 8.76
CA VAL A 150 -12.84 4.07 10.17
C VAL A 150 -12.41 2.92 11.07
N VAL A 151 -13.07 1.75 10.96
CA VAL A 151 -12.72 0.57 11.77
C VAL A 151 -11.29 0.11 11.45
N PHE A 152 -10.93 0.02 10.18
CA PHE A 152 -9.56 -0.35 9.77
C PHE A 152 -8.53 0.66 10.29
N GLY A 153 -8.85 1.95 10.25
CA GLY A 153 -7.99 2.99 10.82
C GLY A 153 -7.74 2.75 12.32
N VAL A 154 -8.79 2.52 13.08
CA VAL A 154 -8.69 2.24 14.52
C VAL A 154 -7.86 0.96 14.77
N LEU A 155 -8.12 -0.12 14.02
CA LEU A 155 -7.39 -1.38 14.15
C LEU A 155 -5.91 -1.22 13.76
N ALA A 156 -5.62 -0.45 12.69
CA ALA A 156 -4.26 -0.18 12.27
C ALA A 156 -3.44 0.52 13.36
N TYR A 157 -4.03 1.54 13.99
CA TYR A 157 -3.39 2.27 15.09
C TYR A 157 -3.29 1.43 16.36
N ARG A 158 -4.31 0.62 16.67
CA ARG A 158 -4.33 -0.25 17.86
C ARG A 158 -3.30 -1.37 17.77
N PHE A 159 -3.15 -1.99 16.60
CA PHE A 159 -2.30 -3.16 16.38
C PHE A 159 -0.98 -2.86 15.69
N ASP A 160 -0.70 -1.57 15.43
CA ASP A 160 0.55 -1.12 14.80
C ASP A 160 0.83 -1.74 13.43
N ASN A 161 -0.22 -1.91 12.62
CA ASN A 161 -0.10 -2.64 11.36
C ASN A 161 -0.21 -1.71 10.14
N ARG A 162 0.89 -1.61 9.37
CA ARG A 162 0.99 -0.76 8.17
C ARG A 162 0.08 -1.21 7.03
N PHE A 163 -0.16 -2.53 6.90
CA PHE A 163 -1.04 -3.07 5.86
C PHE A 163 -2.50 -2.73 6.13
N VAL A 164 -2.93 -2.86 7.38
CA VAL A 164 -4.30 -2.46 7.77
C VAL A 164 -4.50 -0.95 7.62
N LEU A 165 -3.46 -0.14 7.88
CA LEU A 165 -3.51 1.29 7.60
C LEU A 165 -3.65 1.58 6.10
N SER A 166 -2.89 0.89 5.25
CA SER A 166 -3.03 1.06 3.79
C SER A 166 -4.42 0.64 3.31
N LEU A 167 -4.99 -0.43 3.89
CA LEU A 167 -6.35 -0.86 3.62
C LEU A 167 -7.37 0.21 4.04
N ALA A 168 -7.21 0.80 5.24
CA ALA A 168 -8.07 1.87 5.74
C ALA A 168 -8.09 3.09 4.81
N LEU A 169 -6.90 3.57 4.43
CA LEU A 169 -6.76 4.72 3.55
C LEU A 169 -7.25 4.41 2.13
N SER A 170 -6.97 3.22 1.59
CA SER A 170 -7.50 2.82 0.27
C SER A 170 -9.02 2.71 0.27
N THR A 171 -9.61 2.18 1.34
CA THR A 171 -11.08 2.11 1.50
C THR A 171 -11.69 3.50 1.64
N LEU A 172 -11.01 4.42 2.34
CA LEU A 172 -11.44 5.82 2.43
C LEU A 172 -11.39 6.52 1.06
N ALA A 173 -10.36 6.24 0.25
CA ALA A 173 -10.30 6.73 -1.14
C ALA A 173 -11.45 6.19 -1.98
N ALA A 174 -11.79 4.90 -1.84
CA ALA A 174 -12.92 4.29 -2.53
C ALA A 174 -14.26 4.91 -2.10
N PHE A 175 -14.45 5.17 -0.79
CA PHE A 175 -15.60 5.92 -0.29
C PHE A 175 -15.73 7.29 -0.94
N LEU A 176 -14.64 8.08 -0.95
CA LEU A 176 -14.65 9.42 -1.54
C LEU A 176 -14.93 9.37 -3.05
N GLY A 177 -14.33 8.41 -3.76
CA GLY A 177 -14.57 8.20 -5.17
C GLY A 177 -16.05 7.91 -5.46
N LEU A 178 -16.65 6.98 -4.74
CA LEU A 178 -18.04 6.58 -4.90
C LEU A 178 -19.02 7.69 -4.51
N ARG A 179 -18.72 8.41 -3.43
CA ARG A 179 -19.56 9.54 -2.95
C ARG A 179 -19.60 10.71 -3.94
N LEU A 180 -18.49 10.95 -4.63
CA LEU A 180 -18.37 12.10 -5.55
C LEU A 180 -18.88 11.81 -6.96
N SER A 181 -18.76 10.56 -7.44
CA SER A 181 -19.16 10.23 -8.81
C SER A 181 -20.49 9.46 -8.91
N GLY A 182 -20.92 8.79 -7.81
CA GLY A 182 -22.02 7.84 -7.92
C GLY A 182 -21.70 6.64 -8.82
N PHE A 183 -22.67 5.76 -9.05
CA PHE A 183 -22.51 4.61 -9.98
C PHE A 183 -22.89 4.97 -11.43
N ASP A 184 -23.76 5.95 -11.62
CA ASP A 184 -24.39 6.22 -12.93
C ASP A 184 -23.66 7.28 -13.76
N THR A 185 -22.93 8.21 -13.13
CA THR A 185 -22.24 9.30 -13.82
C THR A 185 -20.86 9.53 -13.22
N ILE A 186 -19.81 9.12 -13.93
CA ILE A 186 -18.42 9.35 -13.51
C ILE A 186 -18.00 10.75 -13.97
N ASP A 187 -18.04 11.73 -13.06
CA ASP A 187 -17.43 13.03 -13.28
C ASP A 187 -15.92 12.94 -13.03
N THR A 188 -15.18 12.70 -14.10
CA THR A 188 -13.73 12.50 -14.07
C THR A 188 -12.97 13.70 -13.51
N ASP A 189 -13.45 14.93 -13.76
CA ASP A 189 -12.74 16.13 -13.29
C ASP A 189 -12.89 16.31 -11.78
N ARG A 190 -14.08 16.07 -11.24
CA ARG A 190 -14.29 16.08 -9.79
C ARG A 190 -13.47 15.01 -9.10
N LEU A 191 -13.39 13.80 -9.68
CA LEU A 191 -12.57 12.71 -9.13
C LEU A 191 -11.08 13.05 -9.15
N ARG A 192 -10.56 13.67 -10.21
CA ARG A 192 -9.17 14.12 -10.29
C ARG A 192 -8.85 15.13 -9.19
N ILE A 193 -9.69 16.16 -9.04
CA ILE A 193 -9.53 17.18 -8.00
C ILE A 193 -9.59 16.53 -6.60
N ALA A 194 -10.56 15.67 -6.36
CA ALA A 194 -10.71 14.96 -5.09
C ALA A 194 -9.48 14.08 -4.78
N ALA A 195 -8.94 13.37 -5.76
CA ALA A 195 -7.76 12.54 -5.59
C ALA A 195 -6.50 13.37 -5.29
N VAL A 196 -6.35 14.55 -5.91
CA VAL A 196 -5.26 15.49 -5.58
C VAL A 196 -5.41 16.03 -4.17
N VAL A 197 -6.60 16.49 -3.80
CA VAL A 197 -6.87 16.99 -2.45
C VAL A 197 -6.66 15.91 -1.41
N TYR A 198 -7.18 14.72 -1.66
CA TYR A 198 -6.97 13.55 -0.81
C TYR A 198 -5.50 13.22 -0.63
N GLY A 199 -4.74 13.16 -1.74
CA GLY A 199 -3.29 12.94 -1.70
C GLY A 199 -2.57 14.00 -0.88
N ALA A 200 -2.88 15.28 -1.09
CA ALA A 200 -2.29 16.39 -0.33
C ALA A 200 -2.64 16.30 1.18
N LEU A 201 -3.88 15.95 1.52
CA LEU A 201 -4.29 15.73 2.91
C LEU A 201 -3.53 14.57 3.56
N LEU A 202 -3.31 13.46 2.83
CA LEU A 202 -2.50 12.34 3.34
C LEU A 202 -1.05 12.76 3.58
N LEU A 203 -0.43 13.48 2.64
CA LEU A 203 0.93 14.00 2.83
C LEU A 203 1.02 14.92 4.05
N GLY A 204 0.05 15.81 4.20
CA GLY A 204 -0.05 16.71 5.36
C GLY A 204 -0.27 15.96 6.67
N ALA A 205 -1.19 14.99 6.69
CA ALA A 205 -1.46 14.16 7.86
C ALA A 205 -0.22 13.36 8.28
N GLY A 206 0.47 12.71 7.33
CA GLY A 206 1.69 11.97 7.62
C GLY A 206 2.80 12.87 8.20
N ALA A 207 2.99 14.06 7.64
CA ALA A 207 3.96 15.04 8.15
C ALA A 207 3.61 15.52 9.56
N SER A 208 2.33 15.81 9.82
CA SER A 208 1.83 16.24 11.13
C SER A 208 1.98 15.15 12.19
N LEU A 209 1.62 13.92 11.88
CA LEU A 209 1.76 12.78 12.79
C LEU A 209 3.24 12.52 13.15
N LYS A 210 4.15 12.67 12.18
CA LYS A 210 5.59 12.61 12.45
C LYS A 210 6.05 13.70 13.40
N GLN A 211 5.59 14.96 13.23
CA GLN A 211 5.93 16.08 14.12
C GLN A 211 5.39 15.86 15.53
N LEU A 212 4.19 15.30 15.65
CA LEU A 212 3.55 14.98 16.92
C LEU A 212 4.12 13.71 17.59
N ALA A 213 5.07 13.01 16.93
CA ALA A 213 5.62 11.74 17.38
C ALA A 213 4.56 10.64 17.65
N ILE A 214 3.43 10.69 16.91
CA ILE A 214 2.36 9.69 16.97
C ILE A 214 2.63 8.70 15.84
N LYS A 215 3.13 7.50 16.18
CA LYS A 215 3.47 6.43 15.23
C LYS A 215 4.22 6.93 13.99
N PRO A 216 5.42 7.53 14.17
CA PRO A 216 6.17 8.18 13.09
C PRO A 216 6.52 7.22 11.94
N HIS A 217 6.56 5.92 12.19
CA HIS A 217 6.79 4.87 11.19
C HIS A 217 5.63 4.68 10.20
N PHE A 218 4.42 5.20 10.51
CA PHE A 218 3.29 5.23 9.57
C PHE A 218 3.43 6.29 8.48
N LEU A 219 4.36 7.23 8.63
CA LEU A 219 4.64 8.26 7.63
C LEU A 219 4.76 7.68 6.21
N ASP A 220 5.44 6.54 6.07
CA ASP A 220 5.70 5.93 4.77
C ASP A 220 4.42 5.52 4.05
N VAL A 221 3.44 4.98 4.77
CA VAL A 221 2.14 4.60 4.22
C VAL A 221 1.38 5.84 3.73
N TYR A 222 1.35 6.90 4.53
CA TYR A 222 0.71 8.16 4.16
C TYR A 222 1.35 8.79 2.93
N LEU A 223 2.68 8.84 2.90
CA LEU A 223 3.42 9.42 1.78
C LEU A 223 3.22 8.61 0.49
N GLN A 224 3.29 7.28 0.57
CA GLN A 224 3.12 6.40 -0.61
C GLN A 224 1.72 6.53 -1.19
N LEU A 225 0.68 6.42 -0.36
CA LEU A 225 -0.70 6.51 -0.83
C LEU A 225 -1.04 7.92 -1.32
N GLY A 226 -0.57 8.96 -0.61
CA GLY A 226 -0.76 10.35 -1.03
C GLY A 226 -0.11 10.66 -2.37
N ALA A 227 1.16 10.27 -2.56
CA ALA A 227 1.87 10.45 -3.82
C ALA A 227 1.20 9.68 -4.97
N ASN A 228 0.83 8.41 -4.75
CA ASN A 228 0.15 7.61 -5.77
C ASN A 228 -1.22 8.19 -6.15
N ALA A 229 -2.02 8.67 -5.19
CA ALA A 229 -3.31 9.29 -5.48
C ALA A 229 -3.14 10.50 -6.40
N MET A 230 -2.14 11.36 -6.15
CA MET A 230 -1.85 12.52 -6.99
C MET A 230 -1.32 12.11 -8.37
N LEU A 231 -0.40 11.15 -8.45
CA LEU A 231 0.16 10.66 -9.71
C LEU A 231 -0.92 10.01 -10.58
N ILE A 232 -1.82 9.20 -10.01
CA ILE A 232 -2.94 8.58 -10.72
C ILE A 232 -3.89 9.65 -11.24
N ALA A 233 -4.22 10.66 -10.41
CA ALA A 233 -5.09 11.76 -10.83
C ALA A 233 -4.52 12.52 -12.03
N MET A 234 -3.22 12.86 -12.01
CA MET A 234 -2.56 13.54 -13.13
C MET A 234 -2.48 12.63 -14.36
N ALA A 235 -2.10 11.36 -14.18
CA ALA A 235 -2.01 10.39 -15.27
C ALA A 235 -3.37 10.20 -15.99
N SER A 236 -4.46 10.12 -15.23
CA SER A 236 -5.81 10.02 -15.81
C SER A 236 -6.20 11.24 -16.65
N GLY A 237 -5.61 12.40 -16.36
CA GLY A 237 -5.88 13.64 -17.11
C GLY A 237 -5.13 13.75 -18.43
N VAL A 238 -4.04 13.00 -18.63
CA VAL A 238 -3.23 13.04 -19.86
C VAL A 238 -4.05 12.65 -21.09
N VAL A 239 -5.07 11.81 -20.92
CA VAL A 239 -5.97 11.35 -21.99
C VAL A 239 -7.02 12.40 -22.37
N ASP A 240 -7.12 13.49 -21.62
CA ASP A 240 -8.07 14.55 -21.89
C ASP A 240 -7.69 15.32 -23.16
N ARG A 241 -8.63 15.40 -24.13
CA ARG A 241 -8.35 16.01 -25.44
C ARG A 241 -8.06 17.52 -25.38
N ASN A 242 -8.65 18.22 -24.42
CA ASN A 242 -8.52 19.68 -24.32
C ASN A 242 -7.37 20.12 -23.43
N ALA A 243 -7.16 19.45 -22.30
CA ALA A 243 -6.21 19.82 -21.26
C ALA A 243 -5.10 18.80 -21.03
N GLY A 244 -5.00 17.73 -21.83
CA GLY A 244 -4.06 16.61 -21.63
C GLY A 244 -2.59 17.05 -21.52
N TRP A 245 -2.18 18.06 -22.27
CA TRP A 245 -0.82 18.60 -22.20
C TRP A 245 -0.50 19.26 -20.84
N LEU A 246 -1.48 19.93 -20.22
CA LEU A 246 -1.32 20.50 -18.88
C LEU A 246 -1.17 19.40 -17.83
N TYR A 247 -2.00 18.35 -17.93
CA TYR A 247 -1.90 17.19 -17.06
C TYR A 247 -0.60 16.44 -17.26
N LEU A 248 -0.11 16.30 -18.49
CA LEU A 248 1.20 15.72 -18.78
C LEU A 248 2.32 16.52 -18.12
N LEU A 249 2.31 17.85 -18.25
CA LEU A 249 3.31 18.71 -17.63
C LEU A 249 3.27 18.56 -16.11
N ALA A 250 2.09 18.60 -15.50
CA ALA A 250 1.92 18.41 -14.06
C ALA A 250 2.38 17.02 -13.61
N LEU A 251 2.06 15.96 -14.38
CA LEU A 251 2.52 14.60 -14.12
C LEU A 251 4.04 14.48 -14.17
N LEU A 252 4.68 15.06 -15.18
CA LEU A 252 6.14 15.05 -15.30
C LEU A 252 6.82 15.80 -14.18
N MET A 253 6.28 16.96 -13.78
CA MET A 253 6.80 17.71 -12.62
C MET A 253 6.66 16.90 -11.32
N LEU A 254 5.50 16.29 -11.09
CA LEU A 254 5.26 15.47 -9.90
C LEU A 254 6.13 14.20 -9.92
N SER A 255 6.30 13.57 -11.09
CA SER A 255 7.19 12.42 -11.29
C SER A 255 8.65 12.78 -11.01
N ALA A 256 9.12 13.91 -11.55
CA ALA A 256 10.46 14.40 -11.28
C ALA A 256 10.69 14.72 -9.80
N ALA A 257 9.71 15.36 -9.14
CA ALA A 257 9.75 15.61 -7.70
C ALA A 257 9.79 14.31 -6.90
N SER A 258 8.98 13.32 -7.29
CA SER A 258 8.96 11.99 -6.65
C SER A 258 10.32 11.30 -6.78
N ILE A 259 10.92 11.29 -7.98
CA ILE A 259 12.25 10.73 -8.21
C ILE A 259 13.31 11.48 -7.38
N TYR A 260 13.30 12.81 -7.41
CA TYR A 260 14.26 13.63 -6.66
C TYR A 260 14.17 13.36 -5.15
N LEU A 261 12.95 13.36 -4.59
CA LEU A 261 12.74 13.09 -3.17
C LEU A 261 13.09 11.63 -2.83
N GLY A 262 12.77 10.69 -3.73
CA GLY A 262 13.13 9.28 -3.58
C GLY A 262 14.65 9.08 -3.49
N ILE A 263 15.42 9.74 -4.34
CA ILE A 263 16.89 9.71 -4.31
C ILE A 263 17.42 10.38 -3.04
N ARG A 264 16.91 11.57 -2.71
CA ARG A 264 17.39 12.37 -1.57
C ARG A 264 17.16 11.69 -0.22
N PHE A 265 16.05 10.97 -0.08
CA PHE A 265 15.67 10.31 1.17
C PHE A 265 15.91 8.79 1.13
N THR A 266 16.64 8.29 0.14
CA THR A 266 16.97 6.87 -0.04
C THR A 266 15.72 5.95 -0.07
N ARG A 267 14.63 6.43 -0.68
CA ARG A 267 13.35 5.71 -0.75
C ARG A 267 13.08 5.24 -2.18
N PHE A 268 13.48 4.03 -2.50
CA PHE A 268 13.34 3.46 -3.84
C PHE A 268 11.89 3.48 -4.37
N ALA A 269 10.89 3.28 -3.53
CA ALA A 269 9.48 3.27 -3.94
C ALA A 269 9.07 4.57 -4.68
N PHE A 270 9.51 5.73 -4.21
CA PHE A 270 9.21 7.02 -4.84
C PHE A 270 9.91 7.18 -6.20
N VAL A 271 11.13 6.65 -6.33
CA VAL A 271 11.84 6.62 -7.62
C VAL A 271 11.06 5.73 -8.60
N ALA A 272 10.60 4.57 -8.15
CA ALA A 272 9.81 3.65 -8.97
C ALA A 272 8.49 4.29 -9.42
N TYR A 273 7.73 4.89 -8.49
CA TYR A 273 6.46 5.57 -8.82
C TYR A 273 6.68 6.70 -9.82
N GLY A 274 7.61 7.63 -9.55
CA GLY A 274 7.89 8.72 -10.48
C GLY A 274 8.32 8.23 -11.86
N THR A 275 9.17 7.21 -11.93
CA THR A 275 9.62 6.64 -13.20
C THR A 275 8.47 5.98 -13.97
N VAL A 276 7.67 5.15 -13.31
CA VAL A 276 6.56 4.43 -13.95
C VAL A 276 5.48 5.39 -14.43
N PHE A 277 5.03 6.32 -13.59
CA PHE A 277 3.99 7.27 -13.98
C PHE A 277 4.47 8.28 -15.02
N GLY A 278 5.72 8.76 -14.92
CA GLY A 278 6.32 9.61 -15.95
C GLY A 278 6.43 8.90 -17.30
N TYR A 279 6.87 7.64 -17.29
CA TYR A 279 6.92 6.80 -18.49
C TYR A 279 5.52 6.57 -19.09
N LEU A 280 4.53 6.20 -18.26
CA LEU A 280 3.17 5.99 -18.73
C LEU A 280 2.56 7.26 -19.33
N GLY A 281 2.74 8.42 -18.68
CA GLY A 281 2.24 9.68 -19.18
C GLY A 281 2.84 10.08 -20.52
N LEU A 282 4.18 9.97 -20.66
CA LEU A 282 4.85 10.22 -21.94
C LEU A 282 4.43 9.23 -23.02
N SER A 283 4.32 7.95 -22.66
CA SER A 283 3.90 6.91 -23.61
C SER A 283 2.47 7.15 -24.10
N THR A 284 1.55 7.50 -23.21
CA THR A 284 0.15 7.80 -23.56
C THR A 284 0.09 8.96 -24.55
N TRP A 285 0.87 10.00 -24.34
CA TRP A 285 0.90 11.15 -25.24
C TRP A 285 1.54 10.83 -26.60
N LEU A 286 2.57 9.98 -26.64
CA LEU A 286 3.24 9.55 -27.88
C LEU A 286 2.40 8.58 -28.70
N LEU A 287 1.49 7.83 -28.07
CA LEU A 287 0.61 6.88 -28.76
C LEU A 287 -0.25 7.56 -29.85
N ASP A 288 -0.69 8.79 -29.63
CA ASP A 288 -1.47 9.55 -30.61
C ASP A 288 -0.68 9.83 -31.91
N ALA A 289 0.65 9.83 -31.85
CA ALA A 289 1.51 10.04 -32.99
C ALA A 289 1.94 8.74 -33.70
N MET A 290 1.62 7.57 -33.12
CA MET A 290 2.06 6.27 -33.65
C MET A 290 0.99 5.66 -34.57
N ALA A 291 1.42 5.26 -35.78
CA ALA A 291 0.58 4.53 -36.72
C ALA A 291 0.84 3.01 -36.64
N GLY A 292 -0.24 2.27 -36.34
CA GLY A 292 -0.24 0.82 -36.39
C GLY A 292 0.17 0.10 -35.10
N ILE A 293 -0.50 -1.02 -34.85
CA ILE A 293 -0.38 -1.82 -33.63
C ILE A 293 1.03 -2.38 -33.41
N THR A 294 1.73 -2.71 -34.52
CA THR A 294 3.08 -3.26 -34.48
C THR A 294 4.09 -2.24 -33.95
N SER A 295 3.98 -0.97 -34.35
CA SER A 295 4.83 0.12 -33.88
C SER A 295 4.61 0.37 -32.38
N ILE A 296 3.37 0.32 -31.93
CA ILE A 296 2.99 0.47 -30.52
C ILE A 296 3.57 -0.67 -29.68
N LEU A 297 3.42 -1.92 -30.13
CA LEU A 297 3.97 -3.08 -29.42
C LEU A 297 5.50 -3.03 -29.35
N ALA A 298 6.17 -2.72 -30.47
CA ALA A 298 7.61 -2.58 -30.51
C ALA A 298 8.11 -1.48 -29.55
N TYR A 299 7.43 -0.33 -29.54
CA TYR A 299 7.72 0.75 -28.60
C TYR A 299 7.66 0.28 -27.15
N PHE A 300 6.53 -0.32 -26.71
CA PHE A 300 6.38 -0.76 -25.32
C PHE A 300 7.37 -1.87 -24.93
N VAL A 301 7.67 -2.81 -25.83
CA VAL A 301 8.65 -3.85 -25.54
C VAL A 301 10.04 -3.25 -25.34
N ILE A 302 10.47 -2.35 -26.22
CA ILE A 302 11.82 -1.76 -26.15
C ILE A 302 11.92 -0.81 -24.95
N THR A 303 11.04 0.19 -24.89
CA THR A 303 11.13 1.23 -23.84
C THR A 303 10.76 0.70 -22.46
N GLY A 304 9.78 -0.22 -22.38
CA GLY A 304 9.41 -0.89 -21.13
C GLY A 304 10.57 -1.73 -20.59
N THR A 305 11.27 -2.48 -21.45
CA THR A 305 12.48 -3.22 -21.05
C THR A 305 13.56 -2.29 -20.53
N ILE A 306 13.79 -1.15 -21.19
CA ILE A 306 14.77 -0.14 -20.73
C ILE A 306 14.40 0.42 -19.37
N VAL A 307 13.12 0.78 -19.17
CA VAL A 307 12.63 1.31 -17.88
C VAL A 307 12.78 0.28 -16.77
N VAL A 308 12.40 -0.96 -17.00
CA VAL A 308 12.54 -2.04 -16.00
C VAL A 308 14.02 -2.29 -15.70
N ALA A 309 14.88 -2.36 -16.70
CA ALA A 309 16.31 -2.52 -16.50
C ALA A 309 16.92 -1.36 -15.70
N ALA A 310 16.53 -0.12 -16.02
CA ALA A 310 16.97 1.05 -15.27
C ALA A 310 16.51 1.00 -13.80
N LEU A 311 15.25 0.65 -13.53
CA LEU A 311 14.73 0.49 -12.17
C LEU A 311 15.47 -0.59 -11.39
N VAL A 312 15.77 -1.75 -12.02
CA VAL A 312 16.55 -2.82 -11.38
C VAL A 312 17.98 -2.37 -11.07
N LEU A 313 18.61 -1.62 -11.97
CA LEU A 313 19.96 -1.08 -11.73
C LEU A 313 19.97 -0.05 -10.59
N ILE A 314 18.95 0.82 -10.54
CA ILE A 314 18.79 1.80 -9.47
C ILE A 314 18.50 1.07 -8.15
N ALA A 315 17.58 0.09 -8.13
CA ALA A 315 17.27 -0.69 -6.93
C ALA A 315 18.51 -1.36 -6.33
N ARG A 316 19.41 -1.88 -7.19
CA ARG A 316 20.69 -2.47 -6.75
C ARG A 316 21.63 -1.45 -6.10
N ARG A 317 21.57 -0.18 -6.49
CA ARG A 317 22.36 0.88 -5.85
C ARG A 317 21.79 1.23 -4.48
N PHE A 318 20.46 1.40 -4.37
CA PHE A 318 19.80 1.65 -3.08
C PHE A 318 20.02 0.52 -2.06
N GLY A 319 20.17 -0.73 -2.51
CA GLY A 319 20.44 -1.86 -1.62
C GLY A 319 21.91 -2.02 -1.22
N ARG A 320 22.82 -1.20 -1.74
CA ARG A 320 24.22 -1.17 -1.33
C ARG A 320 24.53 -0.07 -0.31
N ASP A 321 23.66 0.94 -0.24
CA ASP A 321 23.82 2.12 0.62
C ASP A 321 23.03 1.99 1.95
N GLU A 322 22.26 0.89 2.14
CA GLU A 322 21.61 0.47 3.39
C GLU A 322 22.41 -0.61 4.11
#